data_36d0d7a2faacddcb895fc46fc5287de4
#
_entry.id   36d0d7a2faacddcb895fc46fc5287de4
#
_cell.length_a   1.000
_cell.length_b   1.000
_cell.length_c   1.000
_cell.angle_alpha   90.00
_cell.angle_beta   90.00
_cell.angle_gamma   90.00
#
_symmetry.space_group_name_H-M   'P 1'
#
loop_
_entity.id
_entity.type
_entity.pdbx_description
1 polymer ?
#
loop_
_entity_poly.entity_id
_entity_poly.type
_entity_poly.pdbx_seq_one_letter_code
_entity_poly.pdbx_strand_id
1 'polypeptide(L)'
;MFRALKSFFAGRPDPGQLALDFDASAPRNADELLALLRSLGLKRIARCELTRNRNVMVSFRATELRVHQGYLDAPIEIHQAIVAFVEGRTRAERRAAQRRIITHVVDTPRGPMRRERTRPEDEPTAERLTAWHARFNDEHFGGKLKPVPVRVSRRMKSRLGHYTAAQQGAPGEIAISWRHLRRHGWNEVLHTLLHEMVHQWQDETGRAIDHGAGFRAKARDVGIAAAARRAPGATPLRFASGQS
;
A
#
# COMPACT_ATOMS: atom_id res chain seq x y z
N MET A 1 45.21 2.03 -62.63
CA MET A 1 44.86 0.59 -62.69
C MET A 1 44.48 0.16 -61.31
N PHE A 2 43.19 0.07 -61.01
CA PHE A 2 42.67 -0.95 -60.12
C PHE A 2 41.10 -0.86 -60.17
N ARG A 3 40.52 -2.00 -60.44
CA ARG A 3 39.13 -2.19 -60.81
C ARG A 3 38.21 -2.14 -59.62
N ALA A 4 37.05 -1.47 -59.80
CA ALA A 4 35.89 -1.54 -59.01
C ALA A 4 35.29 -2.97 -58.99
N LEU A 5 34.86 -3.47 -57.83
CA LEU A 5 33.94 -4.56 -57.70
C LEU A 5 32.71 -4.06 -56.93
N LYS A 6 31.64 -3.83 -57.69
CA LYS A 6 30.29 -3.72 -57.17
C LYS A 6 29.82 -5.10 -56.75
N SER A 7 29.38 -5.30 -55.53
CA SER A 7 28.52 -6.39 -55.16
C SER A 7 27.14 -5.85 -54.78
N PHE A 8 26.22 -6.10 -55.67
CA PHE A 8 24.78 -6.05 -55.43
C PHE A 8 24.41 -7.21 -54.51
N PHE A 9 23.89 -6.93 -53.32
CA PHE A 9 23.02 -7.83 -52.63
C PHE A 9 21.69 -7.10 -52.34
N ALA A 10 20.80 -7.28 -53.31
CA ALA A 10 19.36 -7.05 -53.06
C ALA A 10 18.85 -8.25 -52.29
N GLY A 11 18.80 -8.13 -50.93
CA GLY A 11 18.05 -9.02 -50.10
C GLY A 11 16.56 -8.70 -50.28
N ARG A 12 15.79 -9.66 -50.81
CA ARG A 12 14.33 -9.65 -50.78
C ARG A 12 13.88 -9.51 -49.32
N PRO A 13 12.89 -8.65 -49.01
CA PRO A 13 12.27 -8.69 -47.70
C PRO A 13 11.56 -10.03 -47.50
N ASP A 14 11.83 -10.67 -46.38
CA ASP A 14 11.19 -11.90 -45.91
C ASP A 14 9.69 -11.62 -45.72
N PRO A 15 8.77 -12.34 -46.41
CA PRO A 15 7.33 -12.09 -46.30
C PRO A 15 6.72 -12.57 -44.98
N GLY A 16 7.53 -12.93 -43.99
CA GLY A 16 7.08 -13.43 -42.69
C GLY A 16 7.12 -12.44 -41.53
N GLN A 17 7.68 -11.25 -41.74
CA GLN A 17 7.71 -10.22 -40.70
C GLN A 17 6.48 -9.31 -40.87
N LEU A 18 5.30 -9.86 -40.52
CA LEU A 18 4.15 -9.04 -40.20
C LEU A 18 4.58 -8.19 -38.99
N ALA A 19 5.04 -6.97 -39.25
CA ALA A 19 5.04 -5.92 -38.26
C ALA A 19 3.56 -5.80 -37.82
N LEU A 20 3.27 -6.37 -36.67
CA LEU A 20 2.06 -6.02 -35.96
C LEU A 20 2.21 -4.55 -35.58
N ASP A 21 1.81 -3.67 -36.48
CA ASP A 21 1.46 -2.30 -36.14
C ASP A 21 0.32 -2.40 -35.13
N PHE A 22 0.68 -2.60 -33.87
CA PHE A 22 -0.19 -2.28 -32.78
C PHE A 22 -0.23 -0.74 -32.73
N ASP A 23 -1.11 -0.17 -33.53
CA ASP A 23 -1.76 1.09 -33.18
C ASP A 23 -2.64 0.80 -31.95
N ALA A 24 -1.94 0.47 -30.87
CA ALA A 24 -2.56 0.09 -29.62
C ALA A 24 -2.91 1.37 -28.90
N SER A 25 -4.02 1.98 -29.28
CA SER A 25 -4.68 2.93 -28.40
C SER A 25 -4.82 2.28 -27.03
N ALA A 26 -4.43 3.02 -25.97
CA ALA A 26 -4.51 2.53 -24.61
C ALA A 26 -5.88 1.90 -24.32
N PRO A 27 -5.96 0.77 -23.62
CA PRO A 27 -7.23 0.12 -23.31
C PRO A 27 -8.14 1.06 -22.52
N ARG A 28 -9.38 1.18 -22.91
CA ARG A 28 -10.36 2.13 -22.34
C ARG A 28 -11.24 1.52 -21.24
N ASN A 29 -11.28 0.20 -21.17
CA ASN A 29 -12.13 -0.55 -20.25
C ASN A 29 -11.50 -1.89 -19.84
N ALA A 30 -12.18 -2.63 -18.95
CA ALA A 30 -11.69 -3.89 -18.40
C ALA A 30 -11.53 -4.99 -19.47
N ASP A 31 -12.41 -5.02 -20.45
CA ASP A 31 -12.40 -6.05 -21.49
C ASP A 31 -11.26 -5.81 -22.49
N GLU A 32 -11.03 -4.56 -22.89
CA GLU A 32 -9.89 -4.17 -23.71
C GLU A 32 -8.56 -4.42 -23.00
N LEU A 33 -8.49 -4.09 -21.69
CA LEU A 33 -7.31 -4.41 -20.89
C LEU A 33 -7.07 -5.92 -20.81
N LEU A 34 -8.11 -6.71 -20.60
CA LEU A 34 -8.01 -8.16 -20.56
C LEU A 34 -7.53 -8.74 -21.90
N ALA A 35 -8.05 -8.20 -23.02
CA ALA A 35 -7.62 -8.59 -24.36
C ALA A 35 -6.12 -8.28 -24.59
N LEU A 36 -5.68 -7.08 -24.21
CA LEU A 36 -4.28 -6.70 -24.26
C LEU A 36 -3.41 -7.62 -23.39
N LEU A 37 -3.78 -7.87 -22.13
CA LEU A 37 -3.02 -8.74 -21.25
C LEU A 37 -2.97 -10.20 -21.78
N ARG A 38 -4.03 -10.67 -22.45
CA ARG A 38 -4.04 -11.98 -23.11
C ARG A 38 -3.09 -12.03 -24.30
N SER A 39 -3.02 -11.01 -25.12
CA SER A 39 -2.02 -10.92 -26.20
C SER A 39 -0.59 -10.92 -25.67
N LEU A 40 -0.37 -10.41 -24.46
CA LEU A 40 0.91 -10.43 -23.74
C LEU A 40 1.19 -11.74 -22.99
N GLY A 41 0.30 -12.73 -23.06
CA GLY A 41 0.50 -14.06 -22.50
C GLY A 41 -0.27 -14.39 -21.21
N LEU A 42 -1.25 -13.59 -20.82
CA LEU A 42 -2.15 -13.91 -19.71
C LEU A 42 -3.08 -15.07 -20.09
N LYS A 43 -3.03 -16.19 -19.36
CA LYS A 43 -3.75 -17.43 -19.73
C LYS A 43 -4.87 -17.79 -18.76
N ARG A 44 -4.60 -17.71 -17.45
CA ARG A 44 -5.51 -18.26 -16.44
C ARG A 44 -6.60 -17.31 -15.94
N ILE A 45 -6.65 -16.08 -16.44
CA ILE A 45 -7.66 -15.11 -16.04
C ILE A 45 -8.82 -15.12 -17.03
N ALA A 46 -10.02 -15.36 -16.52
CA ALA A 46 -11.25 -15.33 -17.30
C ALA A 46 -11.89 -13.94 -17.30
N ARG A 47 -11.77 -13.19 -16.21
CA ARG A 47 -12.43 -11.89 -16.02
C ARG A 47 -11.48 -10.85 -15.43
N CYS A 48 -11.57 -9.62 -15.94
CA CYS A 48 -10.88 -8.45 -15.37
C CYS A 48 -11.90 -7.47 -14.78
N GLU A 49 -11.60 -6.91 -13.62
CA GLU A 49 -12.39 -5.86 -12.98
C GLU A 49 -11.50 -4.64 -12.73
N LEU A 50 -11.96 -3.46 -13.18
CA LEU A 50 -11.28 -2.20 -12.86
C LEU A 50 -11.70 -1.73 -11.48
N THR A 51 -10.70 -1.33 -10.68
CA THR A 51 -10.91 -0.84 -9.32
C THR A 51 -10.38 0.58 -9.16
N ARG A 52 -10.85 1.25 -8.10
CA ARG A 52 -10.33 2.53 -7.63
C ARG A 52 -9.67 2.38 -6.25
N ASN A 53 -9.19 1.19 -5.93
CA ASN A 53 -8.54 0.89 -4.66
C ASN A 53 -7.20 1.62 -4.55
N ARG A 54 -6.99 2.33 -3.44
CA ARG A 54 -5.75 3.08 -3.20
C ARG A 54 -4.61 2.25 -2.62
N ASN A 55 -4.90 1.11 -1.99
CA ASN A 55 -3.93 0.29 -1.28
C ASN A 55 -3.53 -0.98 -2.04
N VAL A 56 -4.42 -1.51 -2.87
CA VAL A 56 -4.18 -2.72 -3.65
C VAL A 56 -4.42 -2.37 -5.11
N MET A 57 -3.31 -2.13 -5.82
CA MET A 57 -3.36 -1.67 -7.19
C MET A 57 -3.64 -2.79 -8.19
N VAL A 58 -3.07 -3.97 -7.95
CA VAL A 58 -3.29 -5.18 -8.74
C VAL A 58 -3.43 -6.37 -7.80
N SER A 59 -4.43 -7.19 -7.99
CA SER A 59 -4.64 -8.44 -7.26
C SER A 59 -5.40 -9.45 -8.13
N PHE A 60 -5.19 -10.73 -7.88
CA PHE A 60 -5.95 -11.78 -8.55
C PHE A 60 -6.37 -12.88 -7.56
N ARG A 61 -7.48 -13.52 -7.86
CA ARG A 61 -7.97 -14.67 -7.11
C ARG A 61 -8.65 -15.64 -8.09
N ALA A 62 -8.23 -16.89 -8.07
CA ALA A 62 -8.68 -17.88 -9.03
C ALA A 62 -8.54 -17.36 -10.48
N THR A 63 -9.62 -17.13 -11.18
CA THR A 63 -9.68 -16.66 -12.58
C THR A 63 -10.06 -15.19 -12.72
N GLU A 64 -10.13 -14.44 -11.63
CA GLU A 64 -10.49 -13.02 -11.61
C GLU A 64 -9.25 -12.15 -11.31
N LEU A 65 -9.00 -11.16 -12.16
CA LEU A 65 -7.96 -10.14 -12.02
C LEU A 65 -8.62 -8.80 -11.69
N ARG A 66 -8.13 -8.13 -10.66
CA ARG A 66 -8.55 -6.79 -10.27
C ARG A 66 -7.40 -5.82 -10.46
N VAL A 67 -7.58 -4.81 -11.30
CA VAL A 67 -6.57 -3.83 -11.67
C VAL A 67 -7.09 -2.44 -11.38
N HIS A 68 -6.23 -1.58 -10.81
CA HIS A 68 -6.60 -0.17 -10.64
C HIS A 68 -6.76 0.50 -12.01
N GLN A 69 -7.83 1.30 -12.20
CA GLN A 69 -8.14 1.95 -13.48
C GLN A 69 -6.98 2.78 -14.06
N GLY A 70 -6.12 3.34 -13.23
CA GLY A 70 -4.96 4.11 -13.67
C GLY A 70 -3.85 3.29 -14.35
N TYR A 71 -4.00 1.97 -14.47
CA TYR A 71 -3.12 1.15 -15.30
C TYR A 71 -3.65 0.98 -16.74
N LEU A 72 -4.78 1.58 -17.11
CA LEU A 72 -5.25 1.58 -18.48
C LEU A 72 -4.24 2.28 -19.40
N ASP A 73 -3.73 3.43 -18.98
CA ASP A 73 -2.76 4.23 -19.72
C ASP A 73 -1.29 3.90 -19.37
N ALA A 74 -1.05 2.77 -18.68
CA ALA A 74 0.30 2.40 -18.29
C ALA A 74 1.11 1.93 -19.50
N PRO A 75 2.45 2.14 -19.49
CA PRO A 75 3.34 1.61 -20.53
C PRO A 75 3.25 0.09 -20.64
N ILE A 76 3.57 -0.43 -21.84
CA ILE A 76 3.46 -1.86 -22.15
C ILE A 76 4.28 -2.74 -21.19
N GLU A 77 5.41 -2.24 -20.69
CA GLU A 77 6.27 -2.92 -19.72
C GLU A 77 5.58 -3.16 -18.38
N ILE A 78 4.64 -2.30 -18.03
CA ILE A 78 3.81 -2.46 -16.82
C ILE A 78 2.70 -3.48 -17.06
N HIS A 79 2.08 -3.49 -18.23
CA HIS A 79 1.15 -4.55 -18.61
C HIS A 79 1.83 -5.92 -18.65
N GLN A 80 3.05 -6.02 -19.18
CA GLN A 80 3.89 -7.23 -19.11
C GLN A 80 4.21 -7.61 -17.67
N ALA A 81 4.48 -6.64 -16.79
CA ALA A 81 4.70 -6.92 -15.37
C ALA A 81 3.42 -7.44 -14.69
N ILE A 82 2.23 -6.97 -15.07
CA ILE A 82 0.95 -7.52 -14.57
C ILE A 82 0.80 -8.99 -14.99
N VAL A 83 1.12 -9.33 -16.25
CA VAL A 83 1.12 -10.71 -16.72
C VAL A 83 2.12 -11.56 -15.94
N ALA A 84 3.36 -11.10 -15.77
CA ALA A 84 4.38 -11.81 -15.01
C ALA A 84 4.01 -11.97 -13.52
N PHE A 85 3.29 -11.02 -12.93
CA PHE A 85 2.78 -11.15 -11.57
C PHE A 85 1.73 -12.25 -11.44
N VAL A 86 0.86 -12.41 -12.43
CA VAL A 86 -0.19 -13.45 -12.44
C VAL A 86 0.38 -14.80 -12.84
N GLU A 87 1.12 -14.89 -13.95
CA GLU A 87 1.59 -16.15 -14.57
C GLU A 87 2.93 -16.66 -14.01
N GLY A 88 3.68 -15.83 -13.29
CA GLY A 88 5.00 -16.17 -12.78
C GLY A 88 5.03 -17.50 -12.02
N ARG A 89 5.97 -18.36 -12.34
CA ARG A 89 6.10 -19.70 -11.76
C ARG A 89 6.73 -19.66 -10.38
N THR A 90 7.68 -18.75 -10.18
CA THR A 90 8.43 -18.63 -8.93
C THR A 90 7.95 -17.46 -8.08
N ARG A 91 8.20 -17.54 -6.78
CA ARG A 91 7.95 -16.42 -5.86
C ARG A 91 8.85 -15.21 -6.18
N ALA A 92 10.05 -15.46 -6.67
CA ALA A 92 11.00 -14.41 -7.05
C ALA A 92 10.50 -13.60 -8.25
N GLU A 93 10.04 -14.27 -9.32
CA GLU A 93 9.43 -13.64 -10.49
C GLU A 93 8.24 -12.77 -10.11
N ARG A 94 7.30 -13.30 -9.34
CA ARG A 94 6.13 -12.54 -8.89
C ARG A 94 6.49 -11.32 -8.05
N ARG A 95 7.49 -11.42 -7.17
CA ARG A 95 7.97 -10.29 -6.38
C ARG A 95 8.66 -9.23 -7.24
N ALA A 96 9.44 -9.64 -8.24
CA ALA A 96 10.07 -8.72 -9.17
C ALA A 96 9.01 -7.96 -9.99
N ALA A 97 8.02 -8.67 -10.52
CA ALA A 97 6.88 -8.09 -11.23
C ALA A 97 6.09 -7.12 -10.32
N GLN A 98 5.78 -7.54 -9.10
CA GLN A 98 5.08 -6.70 -8.12
C GLN A 98 5.83 -5.39 -7.82
N ARG A 99 7.17 -5.44 -7.68
CA ARG A 99 7.97 -4.22 -7.49
C ARG A 99 7.81 -3.27 -8.67
N ARG A 100 7.88 -3.76 -9.92
CA ARG A 100 7.69 -2.94 -11.12
C ARG A 100 6.31 -2.27 -11.15
N ILE A 101 5.27 -3.03 -10.85
CA ILE A 101 3.89 -2.51 -10.78
C ILE A 101 3.77 -1.39 -9.74
N ILE A 102 4.30 -1.59 -8.53
CA ILE A 102 4.18 -0.61 -7.42
C ILE A 102 5.03 0.64 -7.68
N THR A 103 6.17 0.51 -8.34
CA THR A 103 7.04 1.66 -8.65
C THR A 103 6.44 2.55 -9.75
N HIS A 104 5.53 2.04 -10.56
CA HIS A 104 4.81 2.84 -11.55
C HIS A 104 3.84 3.79 -10.86
N VAL A 105 4.09 5.08 -11.04
CA VAL A 105 3.22 6.14 -10.48
C VAL A 105 1.96 6.22 -11.33
N VAL A 106 0.85 5.77 -10.78
CA VAL A 106 -0.46 5.95 -11.39
C VAL A 106 -0.97 7.33 -11.00
N ASP A 107 -1.12 8.21 -11.98
CA ASP A 107 -1.76 9.52 -11.76
C ASP A 107 -3.27 9.31 -11.53
N THR A 108 -3.62 9.09 -10.29
CA THR A 108 -5.01 9.05 -9.89
C THR A 108 -5.42 10.43 -9.41
N PRO A 109 -6.42 11.08 -10.05
CA PRO A 109 -7.00 12.30 -9.50
C PRO A 109 -7.38 12.04 -8.04
N ARG A 110 -6.65 12.66 -7.12
CA ARG A 110 -6.92 12.56 -5.69
C ARG A 110 -8.16 13.39 -5.39
N GLY A 111 -9.33 12.83 -5.66
CA GLY A 111 -10.55 13.39 -5.09
C GLY A 111 -10.39 13.50 -3.56
N PRO A 112 -11.00 14.49 -2.90
CA PRO A 112 -10.85 14.70 -1.47
C PRO A 112 -11.17 13.40 -0.75
N MET A 113 -10.20 12.88 -0.01
CA MET A 113 -10.37 11.65 0.76
C MET A 113 -11.37 11.95 1.87
N ARG A 114 -12.60 11.47 1.72
CA ARG A 114 -13.62 11.62 2.76
C ARG A 114 -13.19 10.79 3.96
N ARG A 115 -12.44 11.42 4.87
CA ARG A 115 -11.99 10.78 6.11
C ARG A 115 -13.22 10.39 6.93
N GLU A 116 -13.17 9.19 7.50
CA GLU A 116 -14.15 8.81 8.50
C GLU A 116 -13.99 9.75 9.70
N ARG A 117 -15.06 10.34 10.18
CA ARG A 117 -15.05 11.13 11.41
C ARG A 117 -15.36 10.23 12.60
N THR A 118 -14.78 10.54 13.75
CA THR A 118 -15.21 9.97 15.02
C THR A 118 -16.71 10.27 15.20
N ARG A 119 -17.46 9.32 15.72
CA ARG A 119 -18.87 9.56 16.05
C ARG A 119 -18.97 10.35 17.34
N PRO A 120 -20.01 11.16 17.53
CA PRO A 120 -20.17 11.94 18.76
C PRO A 120 -20.06 11.10 20.05
N GLU A 121 -20.62 9.89 20.05
CA GLU A 121 -20.54 8.97 21.18
C GLU A 121 -19.13 8.42 21.45
N ASP A 122 -18.21 8.50 20.49
CA ASP A 122 -16.82 8.04 20.61
C ASP A 122 -15.83 9.20 20.84
N GLU A 123 -16.29 10.47 20.81
CA GLU A 123 -15.43 11.65 21.01
C GLU A 123 -14.69 11.63 22.36
N PRO A 124 -15.31 11.30 23.51
CA PRO A 124 -14.58 11.23 24.79
C PRO A 124 -13.44 10.18 24.74
N THR A 125 -13.63 9.09 23.98
CA THR A 125 -12.61 8.08 23.76
C THR A 125 -11.47 8.62 22.90
N ALA A 126 -11.77 9.36 21.84
CA ALA A 126 -10.79 9.97 20.96
C ALA A 126 -9.97 11.05 21.69
N GLU A 127 -10.60 11.88 22.50
CA GLU A 127 -9.93 12.87 23.37
C GLU A 127 -8.96 12.19 24.34
N ARG A 128 -9.40 11.13 25.01
CA ARG A 128 -8.54 10.36 25.91
C ARG A 128 -7.36 9.73 25.18
N LEU A 129 -7.54 9.21 23.98
CA LEU A 129 -6.45 8.68 23.15
C LEU A 129 -5.48 9.79 22.70
N THR A 130 -5.99 10.98 22.41
CA THR A 130 -5.14 12.14 22.07
C THR A 130 -4.31 12.58 23.27
N ALA A 131 -4.88 12.58 24.48
CA ALA A 131 -4.11 12.85 25.71
C ALA A 131 -3.02 11.80 25.95
N TRP A 132 -3.31 10.52 25.68
CA TRP A 132 -2.30 9.46 25.75
C TRP A 132 -1.22 9.60 24.66
N HIS A 133 -1.57 10.06 23.46
CA HIS A 133 -0.58 10.36 22.43
C HIS A 133 0.40 11.45 22.89
N ALA A 134 -0.09 12.54 23.46
CA ALA A 134 0.78 13.60 24.01
C ALA A 134 1.69 13.06 25.10
N ARG A 135 1.15 12.33 26.07
CA ARG A 135 1.93 11.72 27.15
C ARG A 135 3.00 10.77 26.62
N PHE A 136 2.68 9.85 25.71
CA PHE A 136 3.65 8.95 25.12
C PHE A 136 4.69 9.66 24.26
N ASN A 137 4.31 10.77 23.62
CA ASN A 137 5.26 11.60 22.90
C ASN A 137 6.35 12.13 23.84
N ASP A 138 5.97 12.64 24.98
CA ASP A 138 6.93 13.13 26.00
C ASP A 138 7.77 11.98 26.57
N GLU A 139 7.14 10.88 26.98
CA GLU A 139 7.78 9.76 27.66
C GLU A 139 8.75 8.96 26.74
N HIS A 140 8.40 8.76 25.46
CA HIS A 140 9.09 7.81 24.57
C HIS A 140 9.73 8.44 23.33
N PHE A 141 9.32 9.66 22.97
CA PHE A 141 9.83 10.35 21.77
C PHE A 141 10.43 11.72 22.09
N GLY A 142 10.52 12.10 23.38
CA GLY A 142 11.11 13.35 23.84
C GLY A 142 10.35 14.59 23.35
N GLY A 143 9.04 14.50 23.19
CA GLY A 143 8.17 15.58 22.72
C GLY A 143 8.34 15.95 21.24
N LYS A 144 9.04 15.13 20.45
CA LYS A 144 9.47 15.49 19.07
C LYS A 144 8.45 15.17 18.00
N LEU A 145 7.46 14.35 18.28
CA LEU A 145 6.40 14.05 17.32
C LEU A 145 5.42 15.21 17.21
N LYS A 146 4.97 15.49 16.00
CA LYS A 146 3.92 16.50 15.77
C LYS A 146 2.61 16.02 16.39
N PRO A 147 1.81 16.92 16.95
CA PRO A 147 0.45 16.57 17.35
C PRO A 147 -0.36 16.12 16.13
N VAL A 148 -0.97 14.96 16.23
CA VAL A 148 -1.85 14.43 15.19
C VAL A 148 -3.21 14.07 15.81
N PRO A 149 -4.33 14.27 15.10
CA PRO A 149 -5.63 13.83 15.60
C PRO A 149 -5.66 12.31 15.75
N VAL A 150 -6.11 11.84 16.91
CA VAL A 150 -6.37 10.42 17.14
C VAL A 150 -7.88 10.20 17.12
N ARG A 151 -8.35 9.39 16.19
CA ARG A 151 -9.78 9.13 16.02
C ARG A 151 -10.16 7.68 16.27
N VAL A 152 -11.42 7.48 16.62
CA VAL A 152 -12.01 6.15 16.74
C VAL A 152 -12.71 5.77 15.43
N SER A 153 -12.35 4.60 14.88
CA SER A 153 -12.94 4.09 13.64
C SER A 153 -13.86 2.91 13.90
N ARG A 154 -15.10 3.01 13.47
CA ARG A 154 -16.08 1.90 13.47
C ARG A 154 -16.04 1.09 12.18
N ARG A 155 -15.39 1.61 11.12
CA ARG A 155 -15.22 0.93 9.83
C ARG A 155 -14.07 -0.09 9.82
N MET A 156 -13.10 0.05 10.72
CA MET A 156 -11.97 -0.88 10.81
C MET A 156 -12.43 -2.25 11.32
N LYS A 157 -12.43 -3.26 10.44
CA LYS A 157 -12.90 -4.62 10.76
C LYS A 157 -11.77 -5.57 11.18
N SER A 158 -10.61 -5.48 10.52
CA SER A 158 -9.47 -6.40 10.69
C SER A 158 -8.21 -5.72 11.23
N ARG A 159 -8.09 -4.40 11.12
CA ARG A 159 -6.96 -3.63 11.67
C ARG A 159 -7.30 -3.15 13.08
N LEU A 160 -6.30 -3.15 13.96
CA LEU A 160 -6.41 -2.66 15.33
C LEU A 160 -6.20 -1.14 15.40
N GLY A 161 -5.23 -0.64 14.65
CA GLY A 161 -4.89 0.75 14.45
C GLY A 161 -4.39 1.03 13.03
N HIS A 162 -4.15 2.29 12.72
CA HIS A 162 -3.52 2.72 11.47
C HIS A 162 -3.03 4.17 11.57
N TYR A 163 -1.73 4.38 11.32
CA TYR A 163 -1.18 5.70 11.06
C TYR A 163 -1.32 6.04 9.57
N THR A 164 -1.74 7.26 9.29
CA THR A 164 -1.76 7.84 7.94
C THR A 164 -0.86 9.06 7.94
N ALA A 165 0.17 9.05 7.09
CA ALA A 165 1.07 10.18 6.92
C ALA A 165 0.33 11.43 6.42
N ALA A 166 0.88 12.61 6.73
CA ALA A 166 0.40 13.86 6.17
C ALA A 166 0.49 13.84 4.63
N GLN A 167 -0.54 14.34 3.98
CA GLN A 167 -0.60 14.48 2.53
C GLN A 167 -1.04 15.90 2.18
N GLN A 168 -0.86 16.33 0.91
CA GLN A 168 -1.28 17.66 0.48
C GLN A 168 -2.70 17.99 0.92
N GLY A 169 -2.84 19.03 1.76
CA GLY A 169 -4.12 19.51 2.29
C GLY A 169 -4.71 18.72 3.45
N ALA A 170 -3.98 17.73 4.02
CA ALA A 170 -4.48 16.97 5.16
C ALA A 170 -3.35 16.58 6.14
N PRO A 171 -3.46 16.88 7.44
CA PRO A 171 -2.49 16.48 8.45
C PRO A 171 -2.44 14.94 8.58
N GLY A 172 -1.34 14.42 9.12
CA GLY A 172 -1.28 13.02 9.54
C GLY A 172 -2.37 12.70 10.57
N GLU A 173 -2.76 11.44 10.69
CA GLU A 173 -3.74 11.00 11.69
C GLU A 173 -3.46 9.59 12.17
N ILE A 174 -3.87 9.28 13.39
CA ILE A 174 -3.95 7.91 13.90
C ILE A 174 -5.40 7.51 14.04
N ALA A 175 -5.78 6.35 13.51
CA ALA A 175 -7.10 5.77 13.69
C ALA A 175 -7.00 4.51 14.55
N ILE A 176 -7.83 4.39 15.58
CA ILE A 176 -7.93 3.21 16.42
C ILE A 176 -9.30 2.56 16.22
N SER A 177 -9.30 1.22 16.11
CA SER A 177 -10.53 0.46 15.90
C SER A 177 -11.39 0.43 17.17
N TRP A 178 -12.64 0.89 17.06
CA TRP A 178 -13.65 0.75 18.12
C TRP A 178 -13.86 -0.71 18.56
N ARG A 179 -13.81 -1.65 17.58
CA ARG A 179 -13.93 -3.10 17.88
C ARG A 179 -12.76 -3.60 18.70
N HIS A 180 -11.58 -3.03 18.48
CA HIS A 180 -10.38 -3.38 19.24
C HIS A 180 -10.56 -2.98 20.71
N LEU A 181 -11.00 -1.72 20.97
CA LEU A 181 -11.25 -1.25 22.31
C LEU A 181 -12.31 -2.12 23.04
N ARG A 182 -13.43 -2.40 22.36
CA ARG A 182 -14.51 -3.23 22.94
C ARG A 182 -14.08 -4.66 23.25
N ARG A 183 -13.22 -5.24 22.43
CA ARG A 183 -12.82 -6.64 22.55
C ARG A 183 -11.63 -6.86 23.48
N HIS A 184 -10.69 -5.92 23.49
CA HIS A 184 -9.39 -6.12 24.13
C HIS A 184 -9.07 -5.11 25.24
N GLY A 185 -9.89 -4.08 25.40
CA GLY A 185 -9.75 -3.08 26.46
C GLY A 185 -8.63 -2.05 26.24
N TRP A 186 -8.48 -1.17 27.21
CA TRP A 186 -7.60 0.01 27.12
C TRP A 186 -6.11 -0.33 27.00
N ASN A 187 -5.61 -1.28 27.74
CA ASN A 187 -4.17 -1.61 27.71
C ASN A 187 -3.71 -2.06 26.33
N GLU A 188 -4.52 -2.87 25.65
CA GLU A 188 -4.22 -3.30 24.29
C GLU A 188 -4.36 -2.16 23.27
N VAL A 189 -5.31 -1.26 23.50
CA VAL A 189 -5.49 -0.06 22.67
C VAL A 189 -4.30 0.90 22.83
N LEU A 190 -3.81 1.13 24.04
CA LEU A 190 -2.63 1.97 24.29
C LEU A 190 -1.37 1.36 23.67
N HIS A 191 -1.22 0.04 23.73
CA HIS A 191 -0.15 -0.63 23.02
C HIS A 191 -0.25 -0.41 21.50
N THR A 192 -1.46 -0.49 20.93
CA THR A 192 -1.69 -0.22 19.52
C THR A 192 -1.43 1.25 19.18
N LEU A 193 -1.86 2.19 20.03
CA LEU A 193 -1.56 3.60 19.85
C LEU A 193 -0.04 3.84 19.77
N LEU A 194 0.72 3.27 20.70
CA LEU A 194 2.16 3.40 20.71
C LEU A 194 2.83 2.76 19.48
N HIS A 195 2.27 1.65 18.97
CA HIS A 195 2.68 1.04 17.71
C HIS A 195 2.50 2.00 16.51
N GLU A 196 1.35 2.65 16.41
CA GLU A 196 1.08 3.62 15.35
C GLU A 196 1.94 4.89 15.49
N MET A 197 2.31 5.27 16.72
CA MET A 197 3.27 6.36 16.98
C MET A 197 4.69 6.01 16.54
N VAL A 198 5.10 4.74 16.57
CA VAL A 198 6.37 4.33 15.96
C VAL A 198 6.34 4.50 14.44
N HIS A 199 5.21 4.25 13.78
CA HIS A 199 5.05 4.57 12.36
C HIS A 199 5.06 6.07 12.08
N GLN A 200 4.43 6.88 12.95
CA GLN A 200 4.54 8.34 12.87
C GLN A 200 6.00 8.81 13.00
N TRP A 201 6.75 8.24 13.94
CA TRP A 201 8.18 8.54 14.11
C TRP A 201 8.99 8.17 12.86
N GLN A 202 8.71 7.03 12.22
CA GLN A 202 9.36 6.68 10.96
C GLN A 202 9.11 7.72 9.89
N ASP A 203 7.84 8.12 9.71
CA ASP A 203 7.44 9.12 8.72
C ASP A 203 8.13 10.48 8.98
N GLU A 204 8.02 11.00 10.19
CA GLU A 204 8.55 12.31 10.55
C GLU A 204 10.09 12.39 10.56
N THR A 205 10.76 11.23 10.66
CA THR A 205 12.23 11.13 10.54
C THR A 205 12.71 10.72 9.15
N GLY A 206 11.80 10.70 8.15
CA GLY A 206 12.14 10.36 6.76
C GLY A 206 12.49 8.89 6.53
N ARG A 207 12.06 8.00 7.43
CA ARG A 207 12.27 6.56 7.31
C ARG A 207 11.12 5.89 6.56
N ALA A 208 11.37 4.73 5.98
CA ALA A 208 10.30 3.92 5.40
C ALA A 208 9.31 3.48 6.49
N ILE A 209 8.01 3.66 6.23
CA ILE A 209 6.94 3.19 7.12
C ILE A 209 6.76 1.68 6.89
N ASP A 210 7.50 0.90 7.66
CA ASP A 210 7.50 -0.56 7.59
C ASP A 210 7.72 -1.20 8.99
N HIS A 211 7.75 -2.52 9.06
CA HIS A 211 8.12 -3.26 10.26
C HIS A 211 9.56 -3.82 10.17
N GLY A 212 10.42 -3.12 9.48
CA GLY A 212 11.83 -3.44 9.29
C GLY A 212 12.67 -3.31 10.57
N ALA A 213 14.00 -3.30 10.41
CA ALA A 213 14.92 -3.24 11.55
C ALA A 213 14.76 -1.97 12.39
N GLY A 214 14.54 -0.81 11.74
CA GLY A 214 14.30 0.47 12.39
C GLY A 214 13.06 0.47 13.27
N PHE A 215 11.93 -0.03 12.73
CA PHE A 215 10.69 -0.20 13.49
C PHE A 215 10.92 -1.10 14.72
N ARG A 216 11.51 -2.29 14.50
CA ARG A 216 11.74 -3.24 15.61
C ARG A 216 12.65 -2.71 16.69
N ALA A 217 13.67 -1.92 16.33
CA ALA A 217 14.53 -1.26 17.30
C ALA A 217 13.75 -0.25 18.14
N LYS A 218 13.01 0.67 17.48
CA LYS A 218 12.19 1.67 18.18
C LYS A 218 11.05 1.05 18.99
N ALA A 219 10.40 0.02 18.47
CA ALA A 219 9.35 -0.71 19.20
C ALA A 219 9.89 -1.30 20.53
N ARG A 220 11.07 -1.90 20.53
CA ARG A 220 11.73 -2.37 21.76
C ARG A 220 12.07 -1.24 22.71
N ASP A 221 12.59 -0.14 22.17
CA ASP A 221 12.96 1.06 22.94
C ASP A 221 11.75 1.62 23.72
N VAL A 222 10.58 1.68 23.09
CA VAL A 222 9.33 2.13 23.72
C VAL A 222 8.57 1.01 24.46
N GLY A 223 9.16 -0.18 24.59
CA GLY A 223 8.60 -1.29 25.39
C GLY A 223 7.45 -2.07 24.73
N ILE A 224 7.24 -1.96 23.42
CA ILE A 224 6.17 -2.71 22.74
C ILE A 224 6.71 -3.91 21.95
N ALA A 225 5.83 -4.91 21.72
CA ALA A 225 6.17 -6.05 20.90
C ALA A 225 6.41 -5.63 19.44
N ALA A 226 7.58 -6.01 18.90
CA ALA A 226 8.03 -5.63 17.55
C ALA A 226 7.32 -6.40 16.40
N ALA A 227 6.23 -7.12 16.68
CA ALA A 227 5.53 -7.94 15.69
C ALA A 227 4.49 -7.13 14.92
N ALA A 228 4.48 -7.28 13.60
CA ALA A 228 3.46 -6.68 12.71
C ALA A 228 2.02 -7.19 13.01
N ARG A 229 1.90 -8.37 13.63
CA ARG A 229 0.66 -8.97 14.11
C ARG A 229 0.94 -9.54 15.50
N ARG A 230 0.42 -8.87 16.52
CA ARG A 230 0.41 -9.39 17.88
C ARG A 230 -0.90 -10.15 18.11
N ALA A 231 -0.83 -11.34 18.69
CA ALA A 231 -2.00 -11.96 19.27
C ALA A 231 -2.37 -11.18 20.55
N PRO A 232 -3.60 -10.68 20.70
CA PRO A 232 -4.05 -10.05 21.93
C PRO A 232 -3.88 -11.00 23.11
N GLY A 233 -3.35 -10.50 24.24
CA GLY A 233 -3.14 -11.30 25.45
C GLY A 233 -1.69 -11.67 25.78
N ALA A 234 -0.70 -11.35 24.93
CA ALA A 234 0.71 -11.47 25.29
C ALA A 234 1.13 -10.30 26.18
N THR A 235 1.70 -10.59 27.33
CA THR A 235 2.16 -9.72 28.44
C THR A 235 1.72 -8.24 28.37
N PRO A 236 0.81 -7.80 29.26
CA PRO A 236 0.34 -6.42 29.28
C PRO A 236 1.47 -5.49 29.66
N LEU A 237 1.67 -4.43 28.87
CA LEU A 237 2.40 -3.26 29.34
C LEU A 237 1.66 -2.74 30.59
N ARG A 238 2.34 -2.68 31.73
CA ARG A 238 1.80 -2.01 32.91
C ARG A 238 2.00 -0.52 32.70
N PHE A 239 1.02 0.13 32.10
CA PHE A 239 0.92 1.58 32.17
C PHE A 239 0.53 1.93 33.61
N ALA A 240 1.33 2.73 34.29
CA ALA A 240 0.98 3.22 35.63
C ALA A 240 -0.40 3.87 35.53
N SER A 241 -1.33 3.36 36.31
CA SER A 241 -2.70 3.89 36.42
C SER A 241 -2.59 5.30 36.96
N GLY A 242 -2.52 6.30 36.08
CA GLY A 242 -2.77 7.68 36.45
C GLY A 242 -4.22 7.74 36.92
N GLN A 243 -4.40 7.96 38.19
CA GLN A 243 -5.70 8.13 38.85
C GLN A 243 -6.46 9.30 38.22
N SER A 244 -7.74 9.06 38.03
CA SER A 244 -8.93 9.97 37.94
C SER A 244 -8.74 11.30 37.26
#